data_48988bd526d54886f8285491801d0c82
#
_entry.id   48988bd526d54886f8285491801d0c82
#
_cell.length_a   1.000
_cell.length_b   1.000
_cell.length_c   1.000
_cell.angle_alpha   90.00
_cell.angle_beta   90.00
_cell.angle_gamma   90.00
#
_symmetry.space_group_name_H-M   'P 1'
#
loop_
_entity.id
_entity.type
_entity.pdbx_description
1 polymer ?
#
loop_
_entity_poly.entity_id
_entity_poly.type
_entity_poly.pdbx_seq_one_letter_code
_entity_poly.pdbx_strand_id
1 'polypeptide(L)'
;MSNSLFTRLERAADPSNSERHTWRAEDLASAVVAHIKQMLVTRHGSSITCPDYGVPDVTHLMHDIIEAVATVQRGVKASMQQYEPRLKNVQIRHVRNTNAEGLPAMVFEISGHILLADGKRQALRIGTTLDERGNVELQEL
;
A
#
# COMPACT_ATOMS: atom_id res chain seq x y z
N MET A 1 17.86 7.25 2.61
CA MET A 1 16.77 6.41 2.19
C MET A 1 15.92 7.11 1.17
N SER A 2 15.73 6.45 0.09
CA SER A 2 15.30 7.08 -1.15
C SER A 2 13.80 7.30 -1.18
N ASN A 3 13.41 8.53 -1.23
CA ASN A 3 12.21 8.90 -1.96
C ASN A 3 12.41 8.54 -3.42
N SER A 4 11.30 8.30 -4.12
CA SER A 4 11.33 8.07 -5.55
C SER A 4 12.20 9.12 -6.25
N LEU A 5 12.97 8.70 -7.24
CA LEU A 5 13.79 9.59 -8.05
C LEU A 5 12.95 10.76 -8.62
N PHE A 6 11.73 10.48 -9.07
CA PHE A 6 10.84 11.50 -9.61
C PHE A 6 10.42 12.54 -8.57
N THR A 7 10.10 12.14 -7.35
CA THR A 7 9.79 13.08 -6.26
C THR A 7 10.99 13.97 -5.92
N ARG A 8 12.20 13.43 -6.02
CA ARG A 8 13.43 14.21 -5.82
C ARG A 8 13.67 15.21 -6.96
N LEU A 9 13.38 14.81 -8.19
CA LEU A 9 13.51 15.68 -9.37
C LEU A 9 12.47 16.80 -9.36
N GLU A 10 11.21 16.50 -9.06
CA GLU A 10 10.16 17.51 -8.94
C GLU A 10 10.50 18.58 -7.91
N ARG A 11 11.00 18.18 -6.76
CA ARG A 11 11.40 19.11 -5.70
C ARG A 11 12.67 19.89 -6.02
N ALA A 12 13.61 19.27 -6.74
CA ALA A 12 14.80 19.96 -7.20
C ALA A 12 14.50 21.02 -8.27
N ALA A 13 13.40 20.83 -9.01
CA ALA A 13 12.94 21.78 -10.01
C ALA A 13 12.12 22.96 -9.44
N ASP A 14 11.71 22.89 -8.16
CA ASP A 14 10.95 23.95 -7.52
C ASP A 14 11.89 25.03 -6.94
N PRO A 15 11.92 26.25 -7.55
CA PRO A 15 12.81 27.31 -7.11
C PRO A 15 12.43 27.93 -5.74
N SER A 16 11.22 27.65 -5.23
CA SER A 16 10.78 28.13 -3.92
C SER A 16 11.32 27.29 -2.76
N ASN A 17 11.89 26.12 -3.06
CA ASN A 17 12.33 25.14 -2.07
C ASN A 17 13.84 25.29 -1.78
N SER A 18 14.25 26.44 -1.27
CA SER A 18 15.65 26.73 -0.93
C SER A 18 16.11 26.20 0.41
N GLU A 19 15.22 25.57 1.19
CA GLU A 19 15.58 24.99 2.48
C GLU A 19 16.24 23.63 2.29
N ARG A 20 17.42 23.49 2.86
CA ARG A 20 18.22 22.25 2.87
C ARG A 20 17.37 21.07 3.33
N HIS A 21 17.19 20.13 2.45
CA HIS A 21 16.26 19.00 2.54
C HIS A 21 16.56 18.06 3.72
N THR A 22 16.07 18.36 4.86
CA THR A 22 15.75 17.34 5.83
C THR A 22 14.37 16.78 5.46
N TRP A 23 14.35 15.57 4.94
CA TRP A 23 13.10 14.87 4.67
C TRP A 23 12.31 14.75 5.97
N ARG A 24 11.18 15.43 6.03
CA ARG A 24 10.28 15.31 7.18
C ARG A 24 9.72 13.88 7.22
N ALA A 25 9.52 13.38 8.43
CA ALA A 25 8.90 12.06 8.63
C ALA A 25 7.55 11.94 7.92
N GLU A 26 6.78 13.01 7.87
CA GLU A 26 5.50 13.12 7.16
C GLU A 26 5.64 12.92 5.65
N ASP A 27 6.70 13.44 5.05
CA ASP A 27 6.95 13.27 3.61
C ASP A 27 7.27 11.84 3.25
N LEU A 28 8.00 11.14 4.10
CA LEU A 28 8.33 9.73 3.90
C LEU A 28 7.08 8.86 4.05
N ALA A 29 6.27 9.11 5.09
CA ALA A 29 5.01 8.41 5.29
C ALA A 29 4.05 8.61 4.10
N SER A 30 3.90 9.84 3.62
CA SER A 30 3.07 10.16 2.46
C SER A 30 3.56 9.45 1.19
N ALA A 31 4.87 9.39 0.98
CA ALA A 31 5.45 8.68 -0.17
C ALA A 31 5.20 7.17 -0.11
N VAL A 32 5.31 6.58 1.08
CA VAL A 32 5.01 5.16 1.30
C VAL A 32 3.53 4.87 1.07
N VAL A 33 2.62 5.68 1.61
CA VAL A 33 1.17 5.55 1.41
C VAL A 33 0.81 5.66 -0.06
N ALA A 34 1.37 6.63 -0.78
CA ALA A 34 1.14 6.80 -2.21
C ALA A 34 1.60 5.58 -3.02
N HIS A 35 2.74 5.00 -2.69
CA HIS A 35 3.23 3.79 -3.34
C HIS A 35 2.37 2.57 -3.03
N ILE A 36 1.94 2.40 -1.78
CA ILE A 36 1.01 1.34 -1.39
C ILE A 36 -0.31 1.48 -2.16
N LYS A 37 -0.83 2.69 -2.28
CA LYS A 37 -2.03 2.94 -3.07
C LYS A 37 -1.85 2.51 -4.53
N GLN A 38 -0.75 2.89 -5.15
CA GLN A 38 -0.43 2.49 -6.52
C GLN A 38 -0.34 0.96 -6.66
N MET A 39 0.28 0.29 -5.69
CA MET A 39 0.40 -1.16 -5.66
C MET A 39 -0.96 -1.85 -5.54
N LEU A 40 -1.84 -1.34 -4.70
CA LEU A 40 -3.17 -1.94 -4.46
C LEU A 40 -4.14 -1.75 -5.61
N VAL A 41 -3.99 -0.72 -6.44
CA VAL A 41 -4.78 -0.55 -7.66
C VAL A 41 -4.22 -1.31 -8.86
N THR A 42 -3.03 -1.87 -8.74
CA THR A 42 -2.36 -2.64 -9.78
C THR A 42 -2.67 -4.12 -9.60
N ARG A 43 -3.02 -4.82 -10.67
CA ARG A 43 -3.24 -6.28 -10.65
C ARG A 43 -1.95 -7.02 -10.99
N HIS A 44 -1.77 -8.21 -10.43
CA HIS A 44 -0.70 -9.12 -10.82
C HIS A 44 -0.72 -9.33 -12.35
N GLY A 45 0.47 -9.38 -12.94
CA GLY A 45 0.63 -9.58 -14.37
C GLY A 45 0.47 -8.33 -15.23
N SER A 46 0.11 -7.17 -14.64
CA SER A 46 0.02 -5.90 -15.37
C SER A 46 1.37 -5.34 -15.79
N SER A 47 2.43 -5.70 -15.06
CA SER A 47 3.81 -5.33 -15.38
C SER A 47 4.58 -6.52 -15.92
N ILE A 48 5.18 -6.37 -17.09
CA ILE A 48 6.02 -7.42 -17.70
C ILE A 48 7.29 -7.66 -16.88
N THR A 49 7.85 -6.61 -16.29
CA THR A 49 9.10 -6.68 -15.51
C THR A 49 8.89 -7.11 -14.06
N CYS A 50 7.69 -6.91 -13.53
CA CYS A 50 7.33 -7.23 -12.14
C CYS A 50 5.96 -7.93 -12.11
N PRO A 51 5.87 -9.20 -12.55
CA PRO A 51 4.59 -9.89 -12.67
C PRO A 51 3.90 -10.11 -11.32
N ASP A 52 4.65 -10.16 -10.22
CA ASP A 52 4.15 -10.34 -8.85
C ASP A 52 3.76 -9.03 -8.17
N TYR A 53 3.92 -7.90 -8.85
CA TYR A 53 3.58 -6.60 -8.30
C TYR A 53 2.06 -6.38 -8.31
N GLY A 54 1.52 -6.02 -7.15
CA GLY A 54 0.11 -5.66 -7.03
C GLY A 54 -0.75 -6.71 -6.33
N VAL A 55 -2.04 -6.65 -6.60
CA VAL A 55 -3.06 -7.51 -5.97
C VAL A 55 -3.33 -8.72 -6.86
N PRO A 56 -3.35 -9.94 -6.30
CA PRO A 56 -3.73 -11.13 -7.04
C PRO A 56 -5.15 -11.04 -7.62
N ASP A 57 -5.36 -11.59 -8.79
CA ASP A 57 -6.71 -11.78 -9.33
C ASP A 57 -7.37 -12.98 -8.64
N VAL A 58 -8.43 -12.71 -7.91
CA VAL A 58 -9.19 -13.72 -7.16
C VAL A 58 -10.59 -13.96 -7.75
N THR A 59 -10.86 -13.49 -8.95
CA THR A 59 -12.16 -13.60 -9.59
C THR A 59 -12.63 -15.06 -9.65
N HIS A 60 -11.71 -15.99 -9.88
CA HIS A 60 -12.00 -17.42 -9.91
C HIS A 60 -12.25 -18.05 -8.53
N LEU A 61 -11.92 -17.33 -7.45
CA LEU A 61 -12.12 -17.78 -6.06
C LEU A 61 -13.33 -17.15 -5.38
N MET A 62 -14.14 -16.38 -6.10
CA MET A 62 -15.28 -15.67 -5.50
C MET A 62 -16.36 -16.60 -4.94
N HIS A 63 -16.36 -17.87 -5.31
CA HIS A 63 -17.22 -18.90 -4.71
C HIS A 63 -16.70 -19.36 -3.34
N ASP A 64 -15.43 -19.12 -3.00
CA ASP A 64 -14.84 -19.36 -1.68
C ASP A 64 -14.18 -18.09 -1.15
N ILE A 65 -14.97 -17.33 -0.40
CA ILE A 65 -14.55 -16.04 0.18
C ILE A 65 -13.35 -16.21 1.12
N ILE A 66 -13.29 -17.30 1.86
CA ILE A 66 -12.19 -17.55 2.82
C ILE A 66 -10.87 -17.72 2.07
N GLU A 67 -10.88 -18.50 1.00
CA GLU A 67 -9.68 -18.69 0.19
C GLU A 67 -9.31 -17.43 -0.59
N ALA A 68 -10.28 -16.70 -1.12
CA ALA A 68 -10.07 -15.42 -1.79
C ALA A 68 -9.38 -14.40 -0.85
N VAL A 69 -9.90 -14.25 0.37
CA VAL A 69 -9.31 -13.38 1.39
C VAL A 69 -7.87 -13.79 1.73
N ALA A 70 -7.64 -15.09 1.97
CA ALA A 70 -6.30 -15.59 2.28
C ALA A 70 -5.31 -15.36 1.12
N THR A 71 -5.77 -15.52 -0.11
CA THR A 71 -4.95 -15.30 -1.31
C THR A 71 -4.58 -13.83 -1.46
N VAL A 72 -5.53 -12.92 -1.29
CA VAL A 72 -5.28 -11.47 -1.31
C VAL A 72 -4.30 -11.07 -0.22
N GLN A 73 -4.50 -11.53 1.02
CA GLN A 73 -3.60 -11.23 2.13
C GLN A 73 -2.16 -11.65 1.85
N ARG A 74 -1.96 -12.88 1.38
CA ARG A 74 -0.62 -13.38 1.06
C ARG A 74 0.02 -12.64 -0.09
N GLY A 75 -0.72 -12.39 -1.16
CA GLY A 75 -0.22 -11.70 -2.34
C GLY A 75 0.15 -10.25 -2.06
N VAL A 76 -0.70 -9.52 -1.37
CA VAL A 76 -0.44 -8.12 -0.99
C VAL A 76 0.73 -8.03 -0.02
N LYS A 77 0.79 -8.91 0.97
CA LYS A 77 1.92 -8.95 1.91
C LYS A 77 3.25 -9.23 1.19
N ALA A 78 3.27 -10.21 0.30
CA ALA A 78 4.46 -10.53 -0.49
C ALA A 78 4.90 -9.36 -1.39
N SER A 79 3.96 -8.70 -2.07
CA SER A 79 4.24 -7.51 -2.86
C SER A 79 4.82 -6.38 -2.02
N MET A 80 4.26 -6.11 -0.84
CA MET A 80 4.78 -5.06 0.03
C MET A 80 6.18 -5.38 0.57
N GLN A 81 6.43 -6.61 0.96
CA GLN A 81 7.74 -7.03 1.43
C GLN A 81 8.82 -6.94 0.34
N GLN A 82 8.45 -7.19 -0.90
CA GLN A 82 9.38 -7.19 -2.03
C GLN A 82 9.58 -5.79 -2.62
N TYR A 83 8.52 -5.01 -2.77
CA TYR A 83 8.53 -3.75 -3.52
C TYR A 83 8.43 -2.48 -2.65
N GLU A 84 8.14 -2.62 -1.35
CA GLU A 84 8.12 -1.50 -0.39
C GLU A 84 9.03 -1.78 0.82
N PRO A 85 10.35 -1.74 0.61
CA PRO A 85 11.32 -2.05 1.67
C PRO A 85 11.35 -1.04 2.81
N ARG A 86 10.78 0.16 2.62
CA ARG A 86 10.69 1.20 3.66
C ARG A 86 9.70 0.84 4.75
N LEU A 87 8.69 0.03 4.43
CA LEU A 87 7.71 -0.46 5.39
C LEU A 87 8.19 -1.79 5.98
N LYS A 88 8.34 -1.84 7.30
CA LYS A 88 8.81 -3.01 8.04
C LYS A 88 7.70 -3.61 8.89
N ASN A 89 7.83 -4.91 9.19
CA ASN A 89 6.86 -5.67 10.00
C ASN A 89 5.43 -5.55 9.47
N VAL A 90 5.27 -5.74 8.17
CA VAL A 90 3.97 -5.68 7.50
C VAL A 90 3.05 -6.76 8.04
N GLN A 91 1.90 -6.34 8.54
CA GLN A 91 0.80 -7.21 8.92
C GLN A 91 -0.45 -6.80 8.13
N ILE A 92 -1.16 -7.79 7.63
CA ILE A 92 -2.42 -7.58 6.91
C ILE A 92 -3.49 -8.40 7.60
N ARG A 93 -4.55 -7.73 8.03
CA ARG A 93 -5.67 -8.37 8.70
C ARG A 93 -6.95 -8.10 7.92
N HIS A 94 -7.70 -9.13 7.65
CA HIS A 94 -9.05 -9.00 7.12
C HIS A 94 -10.02 -8.61 8.24
N VAL A 95 -10.77 -7.56 8.00
CA VAL A 95 -11.84 -7.09 8.89
C VAL A 95 -13.16 -7.37 8.21
N ARG A 96 -14.01 -8.15 8.86
CA ARG A 96 -15.37 -8.38 8.36
C ARG A 96 -16.16 -7.08 8.46
N ASN A 97 -16.56 -6.56 7.32
CA ASN A 97 -17.41 -5.39 7.27
C ASN A 97 -18.37 -5.50 6.07
N THR A 98 -19.52 -4.88 6.21
CA THR A 98 -20.41 -4.61 5.09
C THR A 98 -20.27 -3.14 4.72
N ASN A 99 -20.26 -2.83 3.43
CA ASN A 99 -20.27 -1.44 3.00
C ASN A 99 -21.58 -0.75 3.44
N ALA A 100 -21.68 0.57 3.27
CA ALA A 100 -22.87 1.35 3.62
C ALA A 100 -24.16 0.87 2.92
N GLU A 101 -24.03 0.11 1.85
CA GLU A 101 -25.14 -0.48 1.07
C GLU A 101 -25.50 -1.91 1.52
N GLY A 102 -24.81 -2.43 2.56
CA GLY A 102 -25.04 -3.78 3.07
C GLY A 102 -24.45 -4.90 2.19
N LEU A 103 -23.67 -4.55 1.17
CA LEU A 103 -22.99 -5.51 0.32
C LEU A 103 -21.70 -6.00 0.98
N PRO A 104 -21.30 -7.26 0.77
CA PRO A 104 -20.04 -7.77 1.29
C PRO A 104 -18.87 -7.00 0.65
N ALA A 105 -18.08 -6.34 1.47
CA ALA A 105 -16.85 -5.70 1.06
C ALA A 105 -15.67 -6.37 1.76
N MET A 106 -14.60 -6.59 1.02
CA MET A 106 -13.34 -7.05 1.61
C MET A 106 -12.60 -5.84 2.18
N VAL A 107 -12.57 -5.75 3.50
CA VAL A 107 -11.84 -4.71 4.21
C VAL A 107 -10.58 -5.31 4.81
N PHE A 108 -9.45 -4.72 4.48
CA PHE A 108 -8.17 -5.11 5.03
C PHE A 108 -7.56 -3.95 5.82
N GLU A 109 -7.00 -4.28 6.95
CA GLU A 109 -6.16 -3.36 7.72
C GLU A 109 -4.70 -3.75 7.49
N ILE A 110 -3.93 -2.82 6.97
CA ILE A 110 -2.50 -2.97 6.72
C ILE A 110 -1.78 -2.16 7.78
N SER A 111 -0.89 -2.79 8.50
CA SER A 111 -0.07 -2.13 9.53
C SER A 111 1.39 -2.47 9.36
N GLY A 112 2.23 -1.57 9.79
CA GLY A 112 3.66 -1.70 9.76
C GLY A 112 4.32 -0.48 10.38
N HIS A 113 5.63 -0.35 10.23
CA HIS A 113 6.33 0.84 10.63
C HIS A 113 7.40 1.24 9.63
N ILE A 114 7.65 2.53 9.58
CA ILE A 114 8.65 3.16 8.74
C ILE A 114 9.83 3.53 9.62
N LEU A 115 11.04 3.20 9.19
CA LEU A 115 12.27 3.63 9.85
C LEU A 115 12.64 5.02 9.36
N LEU A 116 12.68 5.97 10.27
CA LEU A 116 13.08 7.35 9.99
C LEU A 116 14.60 7.51 9.99
N ALA A 117 15.07 8.60 9.39
CA ALA A 117 16.50 8.91 9.30
C ALA A 117 17.19 9.07 10.66
N ASP A 118 16.44 9.45 11.70
CA ASP A 118 16.93 9.57 13.09
C ASP A 118 16.93 8.24 13.86
N GLY A 119 16.59 7.13 13.20
CA GLY A 119 16.48 5.79 13.80
C GLY A 119 15.17 5.52 14.53
N LYS A 120 14.26 6.49 14.60
CA LYS A 120 12.92 6.29 15.16
C LYS A 120 12.04 5.49 14.23
N ARG A 121 11.06 4.82 14.80
CA ARG A 121 10.05 4.07 14.06
C ARG A 121 8.73 4.83 14.12
N GLN A 122 8.13 5.04 12.95
CA GLN A 122 6.80 5.60 12.84
C GLN A 122 5.82 4.49 12.47
N ALA A 123 4.79 4.29 13.27
CA ALA A 123 3.73 3.34 12.97
C ALA A 123 2.87 3.89 11.81
N LEU A 124 2.51 2.98 10.91
CA LEU A 124 1.60 3.26 9.80
C LEU A 124 0.46 2.24 9.84
N ARG A 125 -0.77 2.74 9.75
CA ARG A 125 -1.96 1.92 9.66
C ARG A 125 -2.84 2.45 8.53
N ILE A 126 -3.24 1.56 7.64
CA ILE A 126 -4.05 1.88 6.46
C ILE A 126 -5.24 0.93 6.43
N GLY A 127 -6.43 1.48 6.39
CA GLY A 127 -7.64 0.74 6.05
C GLY A 127 -7.79 0.69 4.53
N THR A 128 -8.04 -0.48 4.00
CA THR A 128 -8.23 -0.70 2.57
C THR A 128 -9.53 -1.43 2.33
N THR A 129 -10.39 -0.87 1.51
CA THR A 129 -11.64 -1.51 1.10
C THR A 129 -11.54 -1.91 -0.35
N LEU A 130 -11.78 -3.18 -0.64
CA LEU A 130 -11.85 -3.72 -1.98
C LEU A 130 -13.30 -4.08 -2.30
N ASP A 131 -13.88 -3.45 -3.32
CA ASP A 131 -15.21 -3.78 -3.79
C ASP A 131 -15.21 -4.91 -4.82
N GLU A 132 -16.39 -5.41 -5.17
CA GLU A 132 -16.58 -6.49 -6.16
C GLU A 132 -16.08 -6.10 -7.56
N ARG A 133 -15.95 -4.81 -7.84
CA ARG A 133 -15.49 -4.27 -9.13
C ARG A 133 -13.96 -4.10 -9.17
N GLY A 134 -13.27 -4.38 -8.06
CA GLY A 134 -11.84 -4.21 -7.92
C GLY A 134 -11.41 -2.77 -7.65
N ASN A 135 -12.34 -1.89 -7.27
CA ASN A 135 -11.99 -0.55 -6.81
C ASN A 135 -11.40 -0.64 -5.41
N VAL A 136 -10.36 0.12 -5.20
CA VAL A 136 -9.62 0.17 -3.93
C VAL A 136 -9.74 1.57 -3.34
N GLU A 137 -10.29 1.64 -2.15
CA GLU A 137 -10.29 2.85 -1.33
C GLU A 137 -9.30 2.68 -0.19
N LEU A 138 -8.47 3.70 0.02
CA LEU A 138 -7.55 3.74 1.15
C LEU A 138 -7.92 4.85 2.10
N GLN A 139 -7.84 4.53 3.37
CA GLN A 139 -7.99 5.46 4.47
C GLN A 139 -6.85 5.25 5.45
N GLU A 140 -6.10 6.31 5.73
CA GLU A 140 -5.12 6.29 6.80
C GLU A 140 -5.85 6.31 8.15
N LEU A 141 -5.47 5.39 9.02
CA LEU A 141 -6.08 5.19 10.33
C LEU A 141 -5.25 5.82 11.45
#